data_f9d3e81de8d4f98c847333a92464adf0
#
_entry.id   f9d3e81de8d4f98c847333a92464adf0
#
_cell.length_a   1.000
_cell.length_b   1.000
_cell.length_c   1.000
_cell.angle_alpha   90.00
_cell.angle_beta   90.00
_cell.angle_gamma   90.00
#
_symmetry.space_group_name_H-M   'P 1'
#
loop_
_entity.id
_entity.type
_entity.pdbx_description
1 polymer ?
#
loop_
_entity_poly.entity_id
_entity_poly.type
_entity_poly.pdbx_seq_one_letter_code
_entity_poly.pdbx_strand_id
1 'polypeptide(L)'
;MSLTGFLNDCTMIFSDIRSLLQPAAFKLVACALVSIPAWAVEPFTVRDIRVEGLQRIEPGTVFASLPFRVGDRYSDDQGAAAIRALFALGLFKDVRLETQGDVLVVVVEERPSVASVEFMGLKEFDKDVLTKALKEVGLSEGRPYDKALADKAEQELKRQYIGRSLYGAQVVTTATPLDRNRVNLTFTIIEGGPAKIGQIDIVGNKVFSDQVLRDLFNLDTGGWMSWYTKSDRYSRTKLNADLEALRSFYLSRGYLEFRVDSTQVAMSPDKQDMSITINVTEGERFVVSGVKLQGNYLEKDDEFKSLVK
;
A
#
# COMPACT_ATOMS: atom_id res chain seq x y z
N MET A 1 -0.98 30.59 18.14
CA MET A 1 -0.48 30.43 19.52
C MET A 1 0.64 29.40 19.47
N SER A 2 1.84 29.84 19.80
CA SER A 2 3.13 29.21 19.48
C SER A 2 3.47 28.09 20.47
N LEU A 3 3.96 26.97 19.92
CA LEU A 3 4.43 25.76 20.65
C LEU A 3 5.75 25.97 21.43
N THR A 4 6.25 27.21 21.55
CA THR A 4 7.52 27.54 22.21
C THR A 4 7.40 27.83 23.71
N GLY A 5 6.17 27.84 24.27
CA GLY A 5 5.93 28.13 25.68
C GLY A 5 6.04 26.92 26.62
N PHE A 6 5.95 25.69 26.10
CA PHE A 6 5.85 24.50 26.97
C PHE A 6 7.20 23.83 27.29
N LEU A 7 8.27 24.20 26.61
CA LEU A 7 9.60 23.61 26.82
C LEU A 7 10.47 24.34 27.82
N ASN A 8 10.08 25.57 28.23
CA ASN A 8 10.87 26.36 29.18
C ASN A 8 10.48 26.10 30.67
N ASP A 9 9.29 25.60 30.95
CA ASP A 9 8.88 25.31 32.32
C ASP A 9 9.39 23.97 32.87
N CYS A 10 9.79 23.03 31.99
CA CYS A 10 10.38 21.76 32.45
C CYS A 10 11.85 21.84 32.84
N THR A 11 12.57 22.90 32.43
CA THR A 11 14.01 23.03 32.74
C THR A 11 14.27 23.71 34.08
N MET A 12 13.30 24.45 34.62
CA MET A 12 13.47 25.10 35.93
C MET A 12 13.22 24.19 37.12
N ILE A 13 12.46 23.10 36.97
CA ILE A 13 12.18 22.16 38.08
C ILE A 13 13.35 21.20 38.30
N PHE A 14 14.26 21.02 37.33
CA PHE A 14 15.41 20.12 37.46
C PHE A 14 16.68 20.81 38.00
N SER A 15 16.72 22.14 38.13
CA SER A 15 17.92 22.84 38.62
C SER A 15 18.06 22.83 40.16
N ASP A 16 16.96 22.74 40.90
CA ASP A 16 16.99 22.79 42.35
C ASP A 16 17.22 21.44 43.07
N ILE A 17 17.12 20.34 42.36
CA ILE A 17 17.38 19.00 42.94
C ILE A 17 18.88 18.63 42.95
N ARG A 18 19.69 19.36 42.19
CA ARG A 18 21.14 19.07 42.09
C ARG A 18 21.98 19.50 43.28
N SER A 19 21.44 20.39 44.16
CA SER A 19 22.20 20.94 45.28
C SER A 19 22.03 20.22 46.63
N LEU A 20 21.18 19.18 46.71
CA LEU A 20 20.84 18.51 47.95
C LEU A 20 21.27 17.04 48.07
N LEU A 21 21.91 16.45 47.07
CA LEU A 21 22.34 15.04 47.14
C LEU A 21 23.86 14.93 46.94
N GLN A 22 24.56 14.58 48.02
CA GLN A 22 26.01 14.26 47.99
C GLN A 22 26.32 13.11 47.01
N PRO A 23 27.45 13.15 46.29
CA PRO A 23 27.76 12.18 45.21
C PRO A 23 27.97 10.72 45.64
N ALA A 24 28.02 10.47 46.97
CA ALA A 24 28.17 9.09 47.49
C ALA A 24 26.84 8.31 47.55
N ALA A 25 25.68 9.00 47.66
CA ALA A 25 24.37 8.35 47.74
C ALA A 25 23.83 7.95 46.34
N PHE A 26 24.27 8.63 45.25
CA PHE A 26 23.80 8.35 43.90
C PHE A 26 24.36 7.06 43.29
N LYS A 27 25.51 6.59 43.75
CA LYS A 27 26.12 5.31 43.29
C LYS A 27 25.45 4.06 43.88
N LEU A 28 24.75 4.19 45.01
CA LEU A 28 24.07 3.05 45.66
C LEU A 28 22.63 2.86 45.19
N VAL A 29 21.97 3.93 44.69
CA VAL A 29 20.60 3.84 44.15
C VAL A 29 20.57 3.35 42.70
N ALA A 30 21.66 3.56 41.95
CA ALA A 30 21.76 3.09 40.56
C ALA A 30 21.99 1.58 40.41
N CYS A 31 22.48 0.90 41.48
CA CYS A 31 22.68 -0.56 41.47
C CYS A 31 21.47 -1.38 41.97
N ALA A 32 20.41 -0.73 42.48
CA ALA A 32 19.22 -1.43 42.98
C ALA A 32 18.09 -1.58 41.97
N LEU A 33 18.27 -1.06 40.77
CA LEU A 33 17.28 -1.06 39.70
C LEU A 33 17.62 -2.02 38.58
N VAL A 34 17.78 -3.29 38.77
CA VAL A 34 17.52 -4.31 37.73
C VAL A 34 17.87 -5.69 38.24
N SER A 35 17.03 -6.26 39.04
CA SER A 35 16.90 -7.71 39.06
C SER A 35 15.39 -8.00 39.00
N ILE A 36 14.83 -7.85 37.81
CA ILE A 36 13.60 -8.57 37.51
C ILE A 36 14.04 -10.00 37.31
N PRO A 37 13.71 -10.95 38.22
CA PRO A 37 14.00 -12.36 37.97
C PRO A 37 13.24 -12.70 36.67
N ALA A 38 13.97 -13.02 35.63
CA ALA A 38 13.44 -13.75 34.50
C ALA A 38 12.98 -15.09 35.08
N TRP A 39 11.67 -15.26 35.25
CA TRP A 39 11.09 -16.52 35.67
C TRP A 39 11.22 -17.49 34.50
N ALA A 40 12.40 -18.07 34.33
CA ALA A 40 12.58 -19.21 33.46
C ALA A 40 11.85 -20.39 34.12
N VAL A 41 10.96 -21.02 33.40
CA VAL A 41 10.31 -22.23 33.91
C VAL A 41 11.34 -23.32 34.05
N GLU A 42 11.52 -23.85 35.27
CA GLU A 42 12.44 -24.99 35.48
C GLU A 42 11.97 -26.15 34.58
N PRO A 43 12.91 -26.83 33.88
CA PRO A 43 12.58 -27.97 33.04
C PRO A 43 11.92 -29.10 33.85
N PHE A 44 10.69 -29.46 33.48
CA PHE A 44 9.92 -30.51 34.14
C PHE A 44 9.47 -31.58 33.12
N THR A 45 9.03 -32.76 33.60
CA THR A 45 8.50 -33.81 32.75
C THR A 45 6.98 -33.59 32.58
N VAL A 46 6.52 -33.47 31.35
CA VAL A 46 5.09 -33.23 31.01
C VAL A 46 4.27 -34.46 31.38
N ARG A 47 3.43 -34.35 32.40
CA ARG A 47 2.54 -35.43 32.85
C ARG A 47 1.25 -35.48 32.07
N ASP A 48 0.74 -34.30 31.67
CA ASP A 48 -0.51 -34.16 30.91
C ASP A 48 -0.46 -32.91 30.07
N ILE A 49 -1.19 -32.88 28.94
CA ILE A 49 -1.35 -31.71 28.08
C ILE A 49 -2.84 -31.46 27.90
N ARG A 50 -3.29 -30.26 28.30
CA ARG A 50 -4.66 -29.79 28.12
C ARG A 50 -4.72 -28.69 27.09
N VAL A 51 -5.80 -28.65 26.33
CA VAL A 51 -6.07 -27.61 25.34
C VAL A 51 -7.35 -26.90 25.73
N GLU A 52 -7.27 -25.59 25.86
CA GLU A 52 -8.40 -24.73 26.23
C GLU A 52 -8.64 -23.67 25.14
N GLY A 53 -9.91 -23.24 25.00
CA GLY A 53 -10.29 -22.18 24.05
C GLY A 53 -10.70 -22.66 22.67
N LEU A 54 -10.68 -23.99 22.40
CA LEU A 54 -11.15 -24.55 21.15
C LEU A 54 -12.70 -24.44 21.04
N GLN A 55 -13.17 -24.10 19.85
CA GLN A 55 -14.61 -23.99 19.52
C GLN A 55 -15.02 -24.87 18.35
N ARG A 56 -14.20 -24.93 17.30
CA ARG A 56 -14.47 -25.64 16.05
C ARG A 56 -13.35 -26.60 15.65
N ILE A 57 -12.12 -26.27 16.08
CA ILE A 57 -10.94 -27.06 15.76
C ILE A 57 -10.88 -28.25 16.71
N GLU A 58 -10.60 -29.43 16.15
CA GLU A 58 -10.45 -30.63 16.97
C GLU A 58 -9.13 -30.58 17.77
N PRO A 59 -9.12 -30.99 19.04
CA PRO A 59 -7.91 -31.03 19.87
C PRO A 59 -6.74 -31.78 19.22
N GLY A 60 -7.04 -32.82 18.44
CA GLY A 60 -6.06 -33.61 17.70
C GLY A 60 -5.17 -32.77 16.78
N THR A 61 -5.71 -31.69 16.18
CA THR A 61 -4.93 -30.77 15.35
C THR A 61 -3.86 -30.05 16.14
N VAL A 62 -4.19 -29.64 17.37
CA VAL A 62 -3.23 -28.99 18.28
C VAL A 62 -2.16 -29.98 18.69
N PHE A 63 -2.57 -31.18 19.19
CA PHE A 63 -1.63 -32.22 19.64
C PHE A 63 -0.67 -32.67 18.53
N ALA A 64 -1.13 -32.80 17.29
CA ALA A 64 -0.31 -33.17 16.15
C ALA A 64 0.77 -32.13 15.79
N SER A 65 0.55 -30.89 16.18
CA SER A 65 1.43 -29.76 15.85
C SER A 65 2.42 -29.43 16.98
N LEU A 66 2.25 -30.03 18.16
CA LEU A 66 3.19 -29.83 19.27
C LEU A 66 4.50 -30.59 19.02
N PRO A 67 5.68 -29.98 19.28
CA PRO A 67 7.00 -30.61 19.10
C PRO A 67 7.37 -31.57 20.25
N PHE A 68 6.51 -31.76 21.23
CA PHE A 68 6.69 -32.62 22.41
C PHE A 68 5.40 -33.39 22.74
N ARG A 69 5.53 -34.44 23.55
CA ARG A 69 4.43 -35.31 23.98
C ARG A 69 4.43 -35.48 25.50
N VAL A 70 3.37 -36.06 26.04
CA VAL A 70 3.32 -36.51 27.42
C VAL A 70 4.48 -37.48 27.69
N GLY A 71 5.25 -37.24 28.75
CA GLY A 71 6.46 -37.96 29.11
C GLY A 71 7.76 -37.27 28.68
N ASP A 72 7.71 -36.29 27.79
CA ASP A 72 8.87 -35.52 27.36
C ASP A 72 9.27 -34.48 28.43
N ARG A 73 10.54 -34.06 28.39
CA ARG A 73 11.02 -32.98 29.25
C ARG A 73 10.71 -31.65 28.59
N TYR A 74 9.91 -30.80 29.24
CA TYR A 74 9.58 -29.46 28.76
C TYR A 74 10.71 -28.46 29.07
N SER A 75 10.93 -27.55 28.11
CA SER A 75 11.79 -26.38 28.26
C SER A 75 11.19 -25.18 27.53
N ASP A 76 11.63 -23.97 27.87
CA ASP A 76 11.14 -22.73 27.25
C ASP A 76 11.36 -22.71 25.73
N ASP A 77 12.47 -23.30 25.25
CA ASP A 77 12.74 -23.42 23.80
C ASP A 77 11.71 -24.28 23.09
N GLN A 78 11.29 -25.38 23.70
CA GLN A 78 10.22 -26.25 23.18
C GLN A 78 8.88 -25.54 23.24
N GLY A 79 8.62 -24.75 24.29
CA GLY A 79 7.42 -23.91 24.38
C GLY A 79 7.36 -22.89 23.27
N ALA A 80 8.46 -22.17 23.03
CA ALA A 80 8.54 -21.22 21.92
C ALA A 80 8.39 -21.88 20.54
N ALA A 81 8.92 -23.10 20.37
CA ALA A 81 8.75 -23.87 19.14
C ALA A 81 7.28 -24.32 18.96
N ALA A 82 6.61 -24.74 20.03
CA ALA A 82 5.19 -25.09 20.00
C ALA A 82 4.31 -23.91 19.60
N ILE A 83 4.51 -22.76 20.21
CA ILE A 83 3.79 -21.52 19.87
C ILE A 83 3.97 -21.20 18.38
N ARG A 84 5.21 -21.21 17.88
CA ARG A 84 5.47 -20.98 16.44
C ARG A 84 4.78 -21.99 15.52
N ALA A 85 4.82 -23.27 15.90
CA ALA A 85 4.18 -24.34 15.12
C ALA A 85 2.65 -24.17 15.05
N LEU A 86 2.02 -23.80 16.17
CA LEU A 86 0.59 -23.57 16.24
C LEU A 86 0.18 -22.29 15.46
N PHE A 87 0.95 -21.20 15.56
CA PHE A 87 0.70 -20.02 14.75
C PHE A 87 0.89 -20.28 13.24
N ALA A 88 1.84 -21.13 12.87
CA ALA A 88 2.07 -21.51 11.47
C ALA A 88 0.87 -22.22 10.81
N LEU A 89 -0.03 -22.82 11.58
CA LEU A 89 -1.28 -23.38 11.07
C LEU A 89 -2.23 -22.30 10.52
N GLY A 90 -2.08 -21.03 10.94
CA GLY A 90 -2.96 -19.93 10.55
C GLY A 90 -4.37 -19.99 11.14
N LEU A 91 -4.65 -20.95 12.03
CA LEU A 91 -5.96 -21.21 12.62
C LEU A 91 -6.24 -20.40 13.87
N PHE A 92 -5.20 -19.93 14.54
CA PHE A 92 -5.28 -19.28 15.83
C PHE A 92 -4.94 -17.78 15.74
N LYS A 93 -5.68 -16.98 16.48
CA LYS A 93 -5.44 -15.54 16.67
C LYS A 93 -4.44 -15.32 17.80
N ASP A 94 -4.54 -16.15 18.88
CA ASP A 94 -3.63 -16.12 20.00
C ASP A 94 -3.33 -17.55 20.47
N VAL A 95 -2.10 -17.77 20.96
CA VAL A 95 -1.63 -19.04 21.53
C VAL A 95 -0.76 -18.73 22.72
N ARG A 96 -1.12 -19.28 23.88
CA ARG A 96 -0.36 -19.17 25.12
C ARG A 96 -0.13 -20.55 25.70
N LEU A 97 1.02 -20.74 26.35
CA LEU A 97 1.34 -21.94 27.10
C LEU A 97 1.40 -21.55 28.58
N GLU A 98 0.66 -22.25 29.39
CA GLU A 98 0.61 -22.09 30.84
C GLU A 98 1.02 -23.40 31.49
N THR A 99 1.79 -23.33 32.58
CA THR A 99 2.20 -24.50 33.36
C THR A 99 1.44 -24.55 34.66
N GLN A 100 0.79 -25.67 34.94
CA GLN A 100 0.08 -25.95 36.20
C GLN A 100 0.73 -27.18 36.86
N GLY A 101 1.87 -26.95 37.56
CA GLY A 101 2.70 -28.04 38.04
C GLY A 101 3.32 -28.83 36.88
N ASP A 102 3.03 -30.12 36.78
CA ASP A 102 3.50 -31.03 35.72
C ASP A 102 2.55 -31.08 34.52
N VAL A 103 1.49 -30.27 34.52
CA VAL A 103 0.50 -30.21 33.43
C VAL A 103 0.76 -28.97 32.59
N LEU A 104 0.85 -29.15 31.27
CA LEU A 104 0.95 -28.07 30.31
C LEU A 104 -0.42 -27.73 29.76
N VAL A 105 -0.84 -26.48 29.89
CA VAL A 105 -2.12 -25.98 29.36
C VAL A 105 -1.83 -25.12 28.12
N VAL A 106 -2.32 -25.56 26.97
CA VAL A 106 -2.25 -24.85 25.70
C VAL A 106 -3.53 -24.04 25.56
N VAL A 107 -3.46 -22.74 25.82
CA VAL A 107 -4.62 -21.84 25.69
C VAL A 107 -4.58 -21.23 24.30
N VAL A 108 -5.65 -21.42 23.52
CA VAL A 108 -5.75 -20.94 22.16
C VAL A 108 -6.99 -20.07 21.97
N GLU A 109 -6.88 -19.05 21.12
CA GLU A 109 -8.02 -18.30 20.60
C GLU A 109 -8.13 -18.58 19.10
N GLU A 110 -9.22 -19.27 18.70
CA GLU A 110 -9.42 -19.59 17.29
C GLU A 110 -9.74 -18.36 16.45
N ARG A 111 -9.17 -18.26 15.24
CA ARG A 111 -9.62 -17.29 14.25
C ARG A 111 -11.05 -17.63 13.82
N PRO A 112 -11.95 -16.65 13.74
CA PRO A 112 -13.28 -16.91 13.19
C PRO A 112 -13.16 -17.38 11.74
N SER A 113 -14.10 -18.17 11.27
CA SER A 113 -14.16 -18.56 9.86
C SER A 113 -15.08 -17.64 9.07
N VAL A 114 -14.75 -17.41 7.82
CA VAL A 114 -15.60 -16.67 6.89
C VAL A 114 -16.87 -17.50 6.61
N ALA A 115 -18.03 -16.94 6.91
CA ALA A 115 -19.33 -17.57 6.64
C ALA A 115 -19.80 -17.25 5.21
N SER A 116 -19.64 -15.99 4.80
CA SER A 116 -19.94 -15.54 3.44
C SER A 116 -19.12 -14.30 3.09
N VAL A 117 -19.01 -14.02 1.79
CA VAL A 117 -18.41 -12.79 1.27
C VAL A 117 -19.43 -12.10 0.39
N GLU A 118 -19.75 -10.85 0.74
CA GLU A 118 -20.76 -10.06 0.06
C GLU A 118 -20.17 -8.75 -0.45
N PHE A 119 -20.67 -8.29 -1.62
CA PHE A 119 -20.34 -7.01 -2.20
C PHE A 119 -21.60 -6.17 -2.30
N MET A 120 -21.53 -4.94 -1.77
CA MET A 120 -22.61 -3.94 -1.84
C MET A 120 -22.14 -2.73 -2.65
N GLY A 121 -22.96 -2.27 -3.59
CA GLY A 121 -22.66 -1.10 -4.40
C GLY A 121 -21.73 -1.34 -5.60
N LEU A 122 -21.37 -2.59 -5.87
CA LEU A 122 -20.53 -2.99 -7.00
C LEU A 122 -21.26 -2.82 -8.34
N LYS A 123 -20.67 -2.10 -9.30
CA LYS A 123 -21.21 -1.88 -10.65
C LYS A 123 -20.15 -2.05 -11.75
N GLU A 124 -18.92 -1.59 -11.50
CA GLU A 124 -17.83 -1.55 -12.49
C GLU A 124 -17.16 -2.92 -12.68
N PHE A 125 -17.16 -3.76 -11.67
CA PHE A 125 -16.53 -5.08 -11.71
C PHE A 125 -17.58 -6.19 -11.62
N ASP A 126 -17.26 -7.30 -12.25
CA ASP A 126 -18.04 -8.53 -12.12
C ASP A 126 -17.81 -9.16 -10.75
N LYS A 127 -18.93 -9.51 -10.07
CA LYS A 127 -18.91 -10.10 -8.73
C LYS A 127 -18.18 -11.45 -8.70
N ASP A 128 -18.35 -12.27 -9.74
CA ASP A 128 -17.77 -13.61 -9.78
C ASP A 128 -16.25 -13.54 -9.96
N VAL A 129 -15.77 -12.55 -10.73
CA VAL A 129 -14.34 -12.30 -10.90
C VAL A 129 -13.70 -11.90 -9.58
N LEU A 130 -14.31 -10.98 -8.85
CA LEU A 130 -13.81 -10.54 -7.54
C LEU A 130 -13.87 -11.67 -6.50
N THR A 131 -14.94 -12.45 -6.50
CA THR A 131 -15.07 -13.59 -5.58
C THR A 131 -13.97 -14.63 -5.83
N LYS A 132 -13.63 -14.92 -7.10
CA LYS A 132 -12.51 -15.79 -7.46
C LYS A 132 -11.16 -15.23 -7.00
N ALA A 133 -10.93 -13.94 -7.24
CA ALA A 133 -9.70 -13.28 -6.79
C ALA A 133 -9.54 -13.31 -5.26
N LEU A 134 -10.62 -13.07 -4.51
CA LEU A 134 -10.60 -13.19 -3.05
C LEU A 134 -10.31 -14.62 -2.58
N LYS A 135 -10.84 -15.62 -3.27
CA LYS A 135 -10.59 -17.03 -2.98
C LYS A 135 -9.11 -17.39 -3.16
N GLU A 136 -8.46 -16.86 -4.19
CA GLU A 136 -7.02 -17.08 -4.47
C GLU A 136 -6.14 -16.52 -3.35
N VAL A 137 -6.51 -15.37 -2.76
CA VAL A 137 -5.79 -14.77 -1.63
C VAL A 137 -6.19 -15.35 -0.26
N GLY A 138 -7.08 -16.34 -0.23
CA GLY A 138 -7.47 -17.03 1.00
C GLY A 138 -8.69 -16.46 1.72
N LEU A 139 -9.36 -15.44 1.15
CA LEU A 139 -10.61 -14.87 1.67
C LEU A 139 -11.81 -15.55 0.99
N SER A 140 -12.22 -16.71 1.49
CA SER A 140 -13.38 -17.42 0.98
C SER A 140 -14.13 -18.13 2.10
N GLU A 141 -15.35 -18.50 1.83
CA GLU A 141 -16.20 -19.27 2.76
C GLU A 141 -15.46 -20.50 3.31
N GLY A 142 -15.59 -20.72 4.61
CA GLY A 142 -14.96 -21.81 5.35
C GLY A 142 -13.49 -21.58 5.74
N ARG A 143 -12.82 -20.56 5.19
CA ARG A 143 -11.43 -20.24 5.54
C ARG A 143 -11.36 -19.42 6.83
N PRO A 144 -10.24 -19.52 7.58
CA PRO A 144 -10.00 -18.62 8.70
C PRO A 144 -9.97 -17.17 8.24
N TYR A 145 -10.65 -16.30 8.96
CA TYR A 145 -10.63 -14.87 8.71
C TYR A 145 -9.33 -14.26 9.20
N ASP A 146 -8.65 -13.56 8.33
CA ASP A 146 -7.50 -12.73 8.65
C ASP A 146 -7.77 -11.28 8.27
N LYS A 147 -7.76 -10.40 9.27
CA LYS A 147 -8.00 -8.96 9.06
C LYS A 147 -6.98 -8.35 8.11
N ALA A 148 -5.70 -8.75 8.19
CA ALA A 148 -4.66 -8.19 7.33
C ALA A 148 -4.89 -8.55 5.85
N LEU A 149 -5.40 -9.76 5.57
CA LEU A 149 -5.78 -10.15 4.21
C LEU A 149 -7.00 -9.37 3.72
N ALA A 150 -7.99 -9.12 4.58
CA ALA A 150 -9.16 -8.32 4.23
C ALA A 150 -8.79 -6.86 3.95
N ASP A 151 -7.97 -6.24 4.79
CA ASP A 151 -7.47 -4.89 4.60
C ASP A 151 -6.64 -4.78 3.30
N LYS A 152 -5.82 -5.79 2.99
CA LYS A 152 -5.05 -5.85 1.74
C LYS A 152 -5.95 -5.97 0.51
N ALA A 153 -6.99 -6.81 0.58
CA ALA A 153 -7.97 -6.94 -0.49
C ALA A 153 -8.75 -5.64 -0.73
N GLU A 154 -9.13 -4.93 0.34
CA GLU A 154 -9.75 -3.60 0.26
C GLU A 154 -8.86 -2.60 -0.47
N GLN A 155 -7.57 -2.51 -0.09
CA GLN A 155 -6.62 -1.60 -0.72
C GLN A 155 -6.36 -1.97 -2.19
N GLU A 156 -6.32 -3.26 -2.51
CA GLU A 156 -6.14 -3.71 -3.89
C GLU A 156 -7.36 -3.36 -4.75
N LEU A 157 -8.56 -3.60 -4.24
CA LEU A 157 -9.80 -3.24 -4.94
C LEU A 157 -9.86 -1.73 -5.17
N LYS A 158 -9.50 -0.92 -4.18
CA LYS A 158 -9.42 0.54 -4.33
C LYS A 158 -8.41 0.96 -5.41
N ARG A 159 -7.25 0.29 -5.50
CA ARG A 159 -6.28 0.55 -6.59
C ARG A 159 -6.85 0.21 -7.97
N GLN A 160 -7.62 -0.87 -8.07
CA GLN A 160 -8.28 -1.25 -9.33
C GLN A 160 -9.29 -0.20 -9.79
N TYR A 161 -10.05 0.39 -8.86
CA TYR A 161 -10.94 1.52 -9.16
C TYR A 161 -10.18 2.75 -9.65
N ILE A 162 -9.08 3.10 -8.96
CA ILE A 162 -8.20 4.21 -9.39
C ILE A 162 -7.64 3.96 -10.79
N GLY A 163 -7.24 2.72 -11.11
CA GLY A 163 -6.78 2.33 -12.44
C GLY A 163 -7.83 2.53 -13.55
N ARG A 164 -9.10 2.56 -13.18
CA ARG A 164 -10.23 2.86 -14.09
C ARG A 164 -10.69 4.32 -14.04
N SER A 165 -9.88 5.20 -13.51
CA SER A 165 -10.15 6.64 -13.33
C SER A 165 -11.26 6.96 -12.32
N LEU A 166 -11.64 6.01 -11.47
CA LEU A 166 -12.64 6.18 -10.41
C LEU A 166 -11.94 6.57 -9.10
N TYR A 167 -11.37 7.76 -9.06
CA TYR A 167 -10.57 8.27 -7.94
C TYR A 167 -11.39 8.55 -6.68
N GLY A 168 -12.70 8.78 -6.85
CA GLY A 168 -13.66 8.95 -5.76
C GLY A 168 -14.09 7.66 -5.09
N ALA A 169 -13.69 6.50 -5.62
CA ALA A 169 -14.11 5.22 -5.10
C ALA A 169 -13.69 5.04 -3.63
N GLN A 170 -14.66 4.61 -2.84
CA GLN A 170 -14.46 4.23 -1.44
C GLN A 170 -14.82 2.75 -1.32
N VAL A 171 -13.94 2.01 -0.67
CA VAL A 171 -14.14 0.60 -0.35
C VAL A 171 -13.95 0.46 1.14
N VAL A 172 -14.91 -0.13 1.82
CA VAL A 172 -14.87 -0.38 3.26
C VAL A 172 -15.24 -1.84 3.49
N THR A 173 -14.38 -2.56 4.18
CA THR A 173 -14.60 -3.95 4.55
C THR A 173 -15.10 -4.04 5.98
N THR A 174 -16.26 -4.67 6.18
CA THR A 174 -16.85 -4.92 7.48
C THR A 174 -16.91 -6.41 7.74
N ALA A 175 -16.38 -6.83 8.88
CA ALA A 175 -16.51 -8.21 9.38
C ALA A 175 -17.56 -8.24 10.50
N THR A 176 -18.72 -8.80 10.21
CA THR A 176 -19.82 -8.93 11.18
C THR A 176 -19.75 -10.30 11.87
N PRO A 177 -19.56 -10.34 13.19
CA PRO A 177 -19.55 -11.59 13.94
C PRO A 177 -20.89 -12.34 13.84
N LEU A 178 -20.80 -13.66 13.71
CA LEU A 178 -21.92 -14.58 13.71
C LEU A 178 -21.70 -15.68 14.75
N ASP A 179 -22.75 -16.42 15.06
CA ASP A 179 -22.66 -17.57 15.96
C ASP A 179 -21.63 -18.61 15.49
N ARG A 180 -21.12 -19.38 16.45
CA ARG A 180 -20.14 -20.46 16.24
C ARG A 180 -18.82 -19.97 15.65
N ASN A 181 -18.30 -18.86 16.15
CA ASN A 181 -17.03 -18.27 15.76
C ASN A 181 -16.89 -18.11 14.23
N ARG A 182 -17.90 -17.49 13.59
CA ARG A 182 -17.93 -17.15 12.17
C ARG A 182 -18.03 -15.65 11.96
N VAL A 183 -17.69 -15.19 10.78
CA VAL A 183 -17.86 -13.78 10.37
C VAL A 183 -18.45 -13.72 8.97
N ASN A 184 -19.34 -12.75 8.75
CA ASN A 184 -19.76 -12.33 7.43
C ASN A 184 -18.89 -11.16 6.97
N LEU A 185 -18.26 -11.28 5.80
CA LEU A 185 -17.45 -10.22 5.20
C LEU A 185 -18.27 -9.46 4.18
N THR A 186 -18.46 -8.17 4.41
CA THR A 186 -19.16 -7.29 3.49
C THR A 186 -18.21 -6.22 2.99
N PHE A 187 -17.97 -6.21 1.67
CA PHE A 187 -17.26 -5.12 0.97
C PHE A 187 -18.28 -4.10 0.51
N THR A 188 -18.37 -2.97 1.22
CA THR A 188 -19.23 -1.85 0.84
C THR A 188 -18.44 -0.91 -0.07
N ILE A 189 -18.97 -0.70 -1.28
CA ILE A 189 -18.29 0.04 -2.33
C ILE A 189 -19.17 1.23 -2.73
N ILE A 190 -18.56 2.40 -2.71
CA ILE A 190 -19.13 3.63 -3.27
C ILE A 190 -18.20 4.01 -4.41
N GLU A 191 -18.60 3.71 -5.66
CA GLU A 191 -17.69 3.85 -6.80
C GLU A 191 -17.40 5.30 -7.16
N GLY A 192 -18.37 6.20 -6.93
CA GLY A 192 -18.28 7.58 -7.38
C GLY A 192 -18.38 7.69 -8.91
N GLY A 193 -18.08 8.87 -9.42
CA GLY A 193 -17.96 9.14 -10.86
C GLY A 193 -16.49 9.05 -11.30
N PRO A 194 -16.23 8.89 -12.61
CA PRO A 194 -14.87 9.05 -13.15
C PRO A 194 -14.45 10.51 -12.99
N ALA A 195 -13.21 10.73 -12.53
CA ALA A 195 -12.66 12.06 -12.45
C ALA A 195 -12.44 12.62 -13.87
N LYS A 196 -13.02 13.79 -14.13
CA LYS A 196 -12.96 14.48 -15.41
C LYS A 196 -11.86 15.52 -15.40
N ILE A 197 -11.28 15.77 -16.56
CA ILE A 197 -10.31 16.84 -16.73
C ILE A 197 -11.10 18.13 -16.96
N GLY A 198 -11.08 19.02 -15.97
CA GLY A 198 -11.71 20.34 -16.05
C GLY A 198 -10.81 21.37 -16.72
N GLN A 199 -9.47 21.23 -16.60
CA GLN A 199 -8.51 22.21 -17.11
C GLN A 199 -7.16 21.55 -17.44
N ILE A 200 -6.56 21.99 -18.56
CA ILE A 200 -5.19 21.66 -18.96
C ILE A 200 -4.47 22.97 -19.28
N ASP A 201 -3.47 23.31 -18.48
CA ASP A 201 -2.65 24.51 -18.64
C ASP A 201 -1.23 24.12 -19.05
N ILE A 202 -0.71 24.81 -20.06
CA ILE A 202 0.67 24.71 -20.48
C ILE A 202 1.33 26.04 -20.15
N VAL A 203 2.38 26.02 -19.36
CA VAL A 203 3.07 27.23 -18.85
C VAL A 203 4.51 27.24 -19.34
N GLY A 204 4.94 28.38 -19.89
CA GLY A 204 6.29 28.54 -20.43
C GLY A 204 6.39 28.51 -21.95
N ASN A 205 5.30 28.12 -22.64
CA ASN A 205 5.18 28.20 -24.09
C ASN A 205 5.05 29.68 -24.53
N LYS A 206 5.86 30.06 -25.49
CA LYS A 206 5.90 31.43 -26.08
C LYS A 206 5.79 31.39 -27.61
N VAL A 207 6.27 30.31 -28.21
CA VAL A 207 6.35 30.12 -29.66
C VAL A 207 5.04 29.62 -30.24
N PHE A 208 4.40 28.68 -29.55
CA PHE A 208 3.15 28.09 -29.98
C PHE A 208 2.05 28.40 -28.98
N SER A 209 0.84 28.68 -29.49
CA SER A 209 -0.32 28.95 -28.63
C SER A 209 -0.78 27.69 -27.90
N ASP A 210 -1.40 27.87 -26.74
CA ASP A 210 -1.96 26.78 -25.94
C ASP A 210 -2.92 25.90 -26.76
N GLN A 211 -3.69 26.50 -27.66
CA GLN A 211 -4.64 25.75 -28.49
C GLN A 211 -3.91 24.75 -29.39
N VAL A 212 -2.84 25.18 -30.07
CA VAL A 212 -2.04 24.32 -30.96
C VAL A 212 -1.41 23.17 -30.18
N LEU A 213 -0.96 23.44 -28.96
CA LEU A 213 -0.33 22.42 -28.13
C LEU A 213 -1.36 21.46 -27.52
N ARG A 214 -2.52 21.95 -27.10
CA ARG A 214 -3.63 21.10 -26.60
C ARG A 214 -4.23 20.21 -27.69
N ASP A 215 -4.26 20.66 -28.93
CA ASP A 215 -4.77 19.86 -30.06
C ASP A 215 -3.91 18.61 -30.36
N LEU A 216 -2.69 18.53 -29.77
CA LEU A 216 -1.82 17.34 -29.84
C LEU A 216 -2.22 16.25 -28.85
N PHE A 217 -3.05 16.58 -27.85
CA PHE A 217 -3.35 15.71 -26.72
C PHE A 217 -4.53 14.80 -27.02
N ASN A 218 -4.42 13.57 -26.53
CA ASN A 218 -5.55 12.63 -26.47
C ASN A 218 -6.45 12.91 -25.26
N LEU A 219 -5.91 13.59 -24.23
CA LEU A 219 -6.68 14.07 -23.09
C LEU A 219 -7.30 15.41 -23.45
N ASP A 220 -8.58 15.60 -23.07
CA ASP A 220 -9.35 16.81 -23.36
C ASP A 220 -10.19 17.21 -22.15
N THR A 221 -10.57 18.48 -22.07
CA THR A 221 -11.43 19.04 -21.01
C THR A 221 -12.93 18.72 -21.22
N GLY A 222 -13.25 17.89 -22.19
CA GLY A 222 -14.61 17.45 -22.49
C GLY A 222 -15.26 18.26 -23.61
N GLY A 223 -15.48 17.63 -24.75
CA GLY A 223 -16.28 18.14 -25.88
C GLY A 223 -17.59 17.37 -26.00
N TRP A 224 -18.41 17.74 -27.02
CA TRP A 224 -19.68 17.09 -27.26
C TRP A 224 -19.59 15.58 -27.57
N MET A 225 -18.41 15.08 -27.96
CA MET A 225 -18.15 13.65 -28.19
C MET A 225 -17.42 12.94 -27.02
N SER A 226 -17.08 13.62 -25.94
CA SER A 226 -16.32 13.05 -24.80
C SER A 226 -17.08 11.90 -24.14
N TRP A 227 -18.40 11.88 -24.18
CA TRP A 227 -19.23 10.78 -23.70
C TRP A 227 -18.93 9.44 -24.43
N TYR A 228 -18.49 9.50 -25.68
CA TYR A 228 -18.12 8.33 -26.48
C TYR A 228 -16.63 8.03 -26.39
N THR A 229 -15.78 9.03 -26.59
CA THR A 229 -14.32 8.87 -26.63
C THR A 229 -13.70 8.70 -25.24
N LYS A 230 -14.41 9.13 -24.17
CA LYS A 230 -13.90 9.16 -22.80
C LYS A 230 -12.55 9.90 -22.70
N SER A 231 -12.35 10.90 -23.56
CA SER A 231 -11.15 11.73 -23.60
C SER A 231 -11.05 12.67 -22.40
N ASP A 232 -12.19 13.03 -21.80
CA ASP A 232 -12.31 13.82 -20.59
C ASP A 232 -11.93 13.07 -19.30
N ARG A 233 -11.68 11.75 -19.37
CA ARG A 233 -11.27 10.97 -18.20
C ARG A 233 -9.76 10.97 -18.04
N TYR A 234 -9.31 11.40 -16.89
CA TYR A 234 -7.88 11.39 -16.58
C TYR A 234 -7.32 9.97 -16.57
N SER A 235 -6.20 9.78 -17.26
CA SER A 235 -5.41 8.58 -17.27
C SER A 235 -3.93 8.93 -17.29
N ARG A 236 -3.15 8.42 -16.34
CA ARG A 236 -1.71 8.66 -16.28
C ARG A 236 -0.98 8.17 -17.54
N THR A 237 -1.44 7.05 -18.10
CA THR A 237 -0.87 6.49 -19.33
C THR A 237 -1.08 7.42 -20.52
N LYS A 238 -2.32 7.97 -20.67
CA LYS A 238 -2.62 8.95 -21.72
C LYS A 238 -1.80 10.24 -21.53
N LEU A 239 -1.72 10.76 -20.30
CA LEU A 239 -0.92 11.95 -20.02
C LEU A 239 0.55 11.76 -20.41
N ASN A 240 1.16 10.64 -20.08
CA ASN A 240 2.53 10.38 -20.50
C ASN A 240 2.69 10.32 -22.03
N ALA A 241 1.72 9.73 -22.74
CA ALA A 241 1.73 9.72 -24.20
C ALA A 241 1.60 11.13 -24.78
N ASP A 242 0.75 11.97 -24.18
CA ASP A 242 0.56 13.37 -24.60
C ASP A 242 1.82 14.22 -24.35
N LEU A 243 2.52 14.00 -23.24
CA LEU A 243 3.81 14.64 -22.96
C LEU A 243 4.88 14.24 -24.00
N GLU A 244 4.91 12.99 -24.42
CA GLU A 244 5.82 12.54 -25.49
C GLU A 244 5.42 13.10 -26.86
N ALA A 245 4.12 13.24 -27.16
CA ALA A 245 3.65 13.89 -28.37
C ALA A 245 4.07 15.38 -28.39
N LEU A 246 3.92 16.06 -27.24
CA LEU A 246 4.36 17.45 -27.09
C LEU A 246 5.88 17.58 -27.33
N ARG A 247 6.68 16.70 -26.73
CA ARG A 247 8.12 16.69 -26.94
C ARG A 247 8.49 16.46 -28.40
N SER A 248 7.87 15.47 -29.05
CA SER A 248 8.12 15.15 -30.47
C SER A 248 7.75 16.32 -31.37
N PHE A 249 6.67 17.05 -31.06
CA PHE A 249 6.23 18.23 -31.80
C PHE A 249 7.29 19.34 -31.81
N TYR A 250 7.89 19.64 -30.64
CA TYR A 250 8.94 20.64 -30.55
C TYR A 250 10.26 20.20 -31.20
N LEU A 251 10.70 18.96 -30.95
CA LEU A 251 11.94 18.40 -31.52
C LEU A 251 11.89 18.39 -33.03
N SER A 252 10.74 17.99 -33.65
CA SER A 252 10.56 17.95 -35.09
C SER A 252 10.58 19.35 -35.75
N ARG A 253 10.45 20.41 -34.94
CA ARG A 253 10.49 21.81 -35.40
C ARG A 253 11.82 22.52 -35.09
N GLY A 254 12.81 21.75 -34.60
CA GLY A 254 14.15 22.23 -34.34
C GLY A 254 14.39 22.76 -32.90
N TYR A 255 13.44 22.60 -31.98
CA TYR A 255 13.61 22.97 -30.57
C TYR A 255 14.24 21.81 -29.80
N LEU A 256 15.54 21.59 -30.00
CA LEU A 256 16.28 20.43 -29.49
C LEU A 256 16.45 20.45 -27.96
N GLU A 257 16.39 21.62 -27.36
CA GLU A 257 16.48 21.80 -25.89
C GLU A 257 15.12 21.81 -25.19
N PHE A 258 14.06 21.51 -25.93
CA PHE A 258 12.73 21.41 -25.33
C PHE A 258 12.70 20.37 -24.22
N ARG A 259 12.16 20.78 -23.09
CA ARG A 259 11.92 19.88 -21.96
C ARG A 259 10.62 20.24 -21.22
N VAL A 260 10.02 19.23 -20.65
CA VAL A 260 8.97 19.38 -19.66
C VAL A 260 9.64 19.45 -18.28
N ASP A 261 9.55 20.60 -17.64
CA ASP A 261 10.20 20.86 -16.34
C ASP A 261 9.43 20.19 -15.20
N SER A 262 8.11 20.27 -15.23
CA SER A 262 7.25 19.61 -14.25
C SER A 262 5.83 19.42 -14.79
N THR A 263 5.16 18.40 -14.28
CA THR A 263 3.74 18.17 -14.52
C THR A 263 3.02 18.02 -13.18
N GLN A 264 2.06 18.89 -12.93
CA GLN A 264 1.26 18.88 -11.72
C GLN A 264 -0.17 18.47 -12.06
N VAL A 265 -0.69 17.53 -11.28
CA VAL A 265 -2.08 17.08 -11.39
C VAL A 265 -2.74 17.35 -10.05
N ALA A 266 -3.69 18.24 -10.02
CA ALA A 266 -4.47 18.55 -8.83
C ALA A 266 -5.90 17.98 -8.99
N MET A 267 -6.45 17.50 -7.90
CA MET A 267 -7.80 16.94 -7.85
C MET A 267 -8.67 17.82 -6.96
N SER A 268 -9.90 18.05 -7.40
CA SER A 268 -10.91 18.76 -6.60
C SER A 268 -11.23 17.99 -5.30
N PRO A 269 -11.68 18.66 -4.23
CA PRO A 269 -12.01 18.03 -2.96
C PRO A 269 -13.07 16.92 -3.07
N ASP A 270 -14.01 17.05 -4.00
CA ASP A 270 -15.05 16.07 -4.31
C ASP A 270 -14.57 14.93 -5.20
N LYS A 271 -13.30 14.99 -5.66
CA LYS A 271 -12.63 13.99 -6.52
C LYS A 271 -13.31 13.75 -7.87
N GLN A 272 -14.07 14.73 -8.35
CA GLN A 272 -14.76 14.63 -9.63
C GLN A 272 -14.02 15.35 -10.75
N ASP A 273 -13.30 16.45 -10.41
CA ASP A 273 -12.58 17.25 -11.39
C ASP A 273 -11.06 17.20 -11.14
N MET A 274 -10.31 17.24 -12.23
CA MET A 274 -8.86 17.30 -12.23
C MET A 274 -8.38 18.49 -13.06
N SER A 275 -7.34 19.17 -12.58
CA SER A 275 -6.57 20.15 -13.34
C SER A 275 -5.16 19.64 -13.57
N ILE A 276 -4.64 19.85 -14.78
CA ILE A 276 -3.29 19.45 -15.19
C ILE A 276 -2.54 20.71 -15.56
N THR A 277 -1.39 20.94 -14.92
CA THR A 277 -0.48 22.04 -15.25
C THR A 277 0.84 21.47 -15.71
N ILE A 278 1.26 21.81 -16.93
CA ILE A 278 2.49 21.34 -17.56
C ILE A 278 3.41 22.53 -17.72
N ASN A 279 4.52 22.54 -16.98
CA ASN A 279 5.55 23.57 -17.11
C ASN A 279 6.60 23.12 -18.11
N VAL A 280 6.86 23.96 -19.12
CA VAL A 280 7.79 23.65 -20.20
C VAL A 280 8.84 24.75 -20.37
N THR A 281 10.02 24.34 -20.85
CA THR A 281 11.05 25.24 -21.38
C THR A 281 11.25 24.88 -22.84
N GLU A 282 11.00 25.84 -23.74
CA GLU A 282 11.06 25.61 -25.19
C GLU A 282 12.49 25.52 -25.71
N GLY A 283 13.40 26.29 -25.14
CA GLY A 283 14.77 26.43 -25.65
C GLY A 283 14.83 27.28 -26.93
N GLU A 284 15.99 27.31 -27.57
CA GLU A 284 16.21 27.99 -28.85
C GLU A 284 15.91 27.04 -30.03
N ARG A 285 15.55 27.64 -31.17
CA ARG A 285 15.35 26.89 -32.40
C ARG A 285 16.70 26.68 -33.11
N PHE A 286 17.08 25.43 -33.25
CA PHE A 286 18.26 25.02 -33.99
C PHE A 286 17.93 24.86 -35.49
N VAL A 287 18.87 25.25 -36.33
CA VAL A 287 18.81 25.11 -37.77
C VAL A 287 20.04 24.29 -38.22
N VAL A 288 19.83 23.29 -39.05
CA VAL A 288 20.92 22.50 -39.62
C VAL A 288 21.77 23.40 -40.52
N SER A 289 23.01 23.69 -40.13
CA SER A 289 23.94 24.53 -40.90
C SER A 289 24.67 23.76 -42.02
N GLY A 290 24.70 22.44 -41.92
CA GLY A 290 25.30 21.61 -42.93
C GLY A 290 25.29 20.14 -42.54
N VAL A 291 25.29 19.26 -43.54
CA VAL A 291 25.37 17.82 -43.36
C VAL A 291 26.65 17.32 -44.02
N LYS A 292 27.52 16.65 -43.26
CA LYS A 292 28.74 16.01 -43.79
C LYS A 292 28.56 14.50 -43.80
N LEU A 293 28.51 13.92 -44.99
CA LEU A 293 28.50 12.48 -45.17
C LEU A 293 29.92 11.93 -45.04
N GLN A 294 30.13 10.88 -44.27
CA GLN A 294 31.41 10.17 -44.11
C GLN A 294 31.21 8.70 -44.24
N GLY A 295 32.04 8.05 -45.03
CA GLY A 295 31.99 6.60 -45.23
C GLY A 295 32.32 6.18 -46.69
N ASN A 296 32.28 4.90 -46.96
CA ASN A 296 32.38 4.37 -48.30
C ASN A 296 30.97 4.13 -48.86
N TYR A 297 30.54 4.94 -49.82
CA TYR A 297 29.19 4.92 -50.39
C TYR A 297 29.06 4.07 -51.65
N LEU A 298 30.02 3.16 -51.90
CA LEU A 298 29.99 2.26 -53.05
C LEU A 298 29.76 3.00 -54.39
N GLU A 299 30.47 4.13 -54.60
CA GLU A 299 30.35 4.98 -55.79
C GLU A 299 28.99 5.69 -55.98
N LYS A 300 28.15 5.74 -54.95
CA LYS A 300 26.83 6.38 -55.00
C LYS A 300 26.78 7.74 -54.27
N ASP A 301 27.86 8.45 -54.21
CA ASP A 301 28.00 9.73 -53.46
C ASP A 301 26.94 10.75 -53.90
N ASP A 302 26.62 10.86 -55.17
CA ASP A 302 25.66 11.82 -55.69
C ASP A 302 24.22 11.45 -55.36
N GLU A 303 23.88 10.16 -55.29
CA GLU A 303 22.58 9.69 -54.86
C GLU A 303 22.35 10.05 -53.39
N PHE A 304 23.33 9.79 -52.51
CA PHE A 304 23.22 10.12 -51.09
C PHE A 304 23.21 11.62 -50.84
N LYS A 305 23.99 12.45 -51.56
CA LYS A 305 23.91 13.89 -51.47
C LYS A 305 22.58 14.45 -51.92
N SER A 306 21.89 13.82 -52.85
CA SER A 306 20.56 14.21 -53.31
C SER A 306 19.45 13.99 -52.30
N LEU A 307 19.65 13.03 -51.35
CA LEU A 307 18.70 12.72 -50.27
C LEU A 307 18.79 13.71 -49.10
N VAL A 308 19.88 14.43 -49.01
CA VAL A 308 20.13 15.43 -47.94
C VAL A 308 19.82 16.80 -48.56
N LYS A 309 18.56 17.24 -48.44
CA LYS A 309 18.11 18.58 -48.84
C LYS A 309 17.77 19.41 -47.62
#